data_8d106ab41112c5e97ec221e9de27e993
#
_entry.id   8d106ab41112c5e97ec221e9de27e993
#
_cell.length_a   1.000
_cell.length_b   1.000
_cell.length_c   1.000
_cell.angle_alpha   90.00
_cell.angle_beta   90.00
_cell.angle_gamma   90.00
#
_symmetry.space_group_name_H-M   'P 1'
#
loop_
_entity.id
_entity.type
_entity.pdbx_description
1 polymer ?
#
loop_
_entity_poly.entity_id
_entity_poly.type
_entity_poly.pdbx_seq_one_letter_code
_entity_poly.pdbx_strand_id
1 'polypeptide(L)'
;MTVSWRALAACVALLALILAGCSSPRESTTGLPAIDMDSRDSGRAEWPDPVAASRFTNREQPLPLEVGVVVFDDGIRNPDAKDARDKLRSVEARLAAAYLRDILTESGQWGAVRVLPAPSQFAAVTVTGTILHSDGRDFVLAISAVDSSNRRLLEDRFHGVAAADDYLDTRSEPFRPLFIAIANRLVSAFEDVAVNDIERLMRVADLRYAEELAPAAFSSYLVEEGGTIGLQRLPADNDPMLARINRIRNQEALFIDTVDEQYVDLRSELGPTYRLWRRSSLEQAEYLESYTARAAGRELKADQGSFAAMQQVYSAYRSVRIQEQDLFELATGFDNETAPTVLDTGESVVRLAGTLEEQYAQWRNILGRIIAIEQGGL
;
A
#
# COMPACT_ATOMS: atom_id res chain seq x y z
N MET A 1 -32.91 61.41 54.38
CA MET A 1 -32.56 60.26 53.51
C MET A 1 -31.27 60.61 52.80
N THR A 2 -30.15 60.21 53.41
CA THR A 2 -28.79 60.53 52.90
C THR A 2 -28.24 59.28 52.19
N VAL A 3 -28.24 59.28 50.85
CA VAL A 3 -27.57 58.23 50.03
C VAL A 3 -26.09 58.51 50.13
N SER A 4 -25.38 57.55 50.71
CA SER A 4 -23.96 57.65 51.03
C SER A 4 -23.09 57.68 49.73
N TRP A 5 -22.27 58.71 49.60
CA TRP A 5 -21.32 58.95 48.52
C TRP A 5 -20.32 57.79 48.27
N ARG A 6 -20.25 56.83 49.16
CA ARG A 6 -19.44 55.64 49.06
C ARG A 6 -19.96 54.60 48.05
N ALA A 7 -21.27 54.60 47.75
CA ALA A 7 -21.85 53.69 46.76
C ALA A 7 -21.62 54.17 45.31
N LEU A 8 -21.50 55.49 45.08
CA LEU A 8 -21.20 56.05 43.76
C LEU A 8 -19.73 55.85 43.34
N ALA A 9 -18.79 55.88 44.30
CA ALA A 9 -17.37 55.63 43.98
C ALA A 9 -17.08 54.17 43.64
N ALA A 10 -17.83 53.22 44.19
CA ALA A 10 -17.67 51.78 43.85
C ALA A 10 -18.21 51.46 42.45
N CYS A 11 -19.29 52.11 41.98
CA CYS A 11 -19.83 51.90 40.64
C CYS A 11 -18.95 52.50 39.53
N VAL A 12 -18.27 53.61 39.77
CA VAL A 12 -17.37 54.24 38.82
C VAL A 12 -16.06 53.42 38.66
N ALA A 13 -15.57 52.84 39.76
CA ALA A 13 -14.39 51.99 39.74
C ALA A 13 -14.66 50.64 39.00
N LEU A 14 -15.89 50.13 39.10
CA LEU A 14 -16.27 48.88 38.40
C LEU A 14 -16.48 49.11 36.90
N LEU A 15 -16.94 50.32 36.46
CA LEU A 15 -17.09 50.66 35.06
C LEU A 15 -15.74 50.93 34.34
N ALA A 16 -14.73 51.40 35.09
CA ALA A 16 -13.38 51.61 34.55
C ALA A 16 -12.59 50.30 34.32
N LEU A 17 -12.91 49.23 35.06
CA LEU A 17 -12.29 47.92 34.88
C LEU A 17 -12.88 47.11 33.72
N ILE A 18 -14.06 47.45 33.21
CA ILE A 18 -14.69 46.76 32.04
C ILE A 18 -14.19 47.34 30.72
N LEU A 19 -13.60 48.54 30.71
CA LEU A 19 -13.07 49.15 29.48
C LEU A 19 -11.58 48.90 29.20
N ALA A 20 -10.86 48.22 30.11
CA ALA A 20 -9.45 47.88 29.96
C ALA A 20 -9.17 46.45 29.50
N GLY A 21 -10.20 45.68 29.19
CA GLY A 21 -10.07 44.22 28.93
C GLY A 21 -10.52 43.76 27.55
N CYS A 22 -10.22 44.47 26.45
CA CYS A 22 -10.37 43.92 25.09
C CYS A 22 -9.41 44.59 24.12
N SER A 23 -8.11 44.48 24.33
CA SER A 23 -7.13 44.46 23.26
C SER A 23 -6.63 43.02 23.11
N SER A 24 -7.50 42.17 22.54
CA SER A 24 -7.03 40.95 21.90
C SER A 24 -6.12 41.39 20.77
N PRO A 25 -4.92 40.86 20.64
CA PRO A 25 -4.16 41.00 19.41
C PRO A 25 -5.05 40.45 18.30
N ARG A 26 -5.36 41.30 17.35
CA ARG A 26 -5.98 40.92 16.10
C ARG A 26 -4.97 40.00 15.42
N GLU A 27 -5.07 38.70 15.67
CA GLU A 27 -4.46 37.71 14.77
C GLU A 27 -5.03 38.01 13.38
N SER A 28 -4.19 38.55 12.56
CA SER A 28 -4.40 38.64 11.11
C SER A 28 -4.38 37.21 10.58
N THR A 29 -5.52 36.55 10.67
CA THR A 29 -5.79 35.29 9.94
C THR A 29 -5.95 35.59 8.46
N THR A 30 -4.87 35.97 7.83
CA THR A 30 -4.68 35.93 6.37
C THR A 30 -3.37 35.19 6.08
N GLY A 31 -3.16 34.05 6.76
CA GLY A 31 -2.21 33.06 6.33
C GLY A 31 -2.98 31.92 5.68
N LEU A 32 -2.74 31.64 4.40
CA LEU A 32 -2.92 30.29 3.88
C LEU A 32 -2.38 29.32 4.91
N PRO A 33 -3.03 28.16 5.17
CA PRO A 33 -2.45 27.15 6.01
C PRO A 33 -1.02 26.93 5.48
N ALA A 34 -0.03 27.11 6.35
CA ALA A 34 1.36 26.84 5.99
C ALA A 34 1.39 25.40 5.52
N ILE A 35 1.48 25.22 4.20
CA ILE A 35 1.76 23.91 3.64
C ILE A 35 3.20 23.66 4.08
N ASP A 36 3.37 22.70 4.96
CA ASP A 36 4.66 22.30 5.47
C ASP A 36 5.51 21.80 4.27
N MET A 37 6.22 22.73 3.66
CA MET A 37 7.12 22.45 2.54
C MET A 37 8.45 21.87 3.00
N ASP A 38 8.81 22.04 4.28
CA ASP A 38 10.08 21.56 4.86
C ASP A 38 10.10 20.04 5.02
N SER A 39 8.94 19.41 5.20
CA SER A 39 8.86 17.94 5.29
C SER A 39 9.11 17.22 3.96
N ARG A 40 8.95 17.91 2.82
CA ARG A 40 9.15 17.34 1.47
C ARG A 40 10.61 17.26 1.04
N ASP A 41 11.46 18.13 1.53
CA ASP A 41 12.86 18.25 1.09
C ASP A 41 13.83 17.43 1.96
N SER A 42 13.49 17.19 3.24
CA SER A 42 14.37 16.49 4.17
C SER A 42 14.52 14.97 3.89
N GLY A 43 13.57 14.36 3.14
CA GLY A 43 13.65 12.94 2.75
C GLY A 43 14.17 12.72 1.32
N ARG A 44 14.19 13.75 0.49
CA ARG A 44 14.52 13.63 -0.94
C ARG A 44 16.01 13.30 -1.19
N ALA A 45 16.87 13.68 -0.28
CA ALA A 45 18.33 13.36 -0.34
C ALA A 45 18.64 11.87 -0.13
N GLU A 46 17.68 11.07 0.35
CA GLU A 46 17.84 9.63 0.61
C GLU A 46 17.17 8.74 -0.45
N TRP A 47 16.51 9.32 -1.46
CA TRP A 47 15.87 8.53 -2.50
C TRP A 47 16.89 8.06 -3.54
N PRO A 48 16.71 6.85 -4.10
CA PRO A 48 17.54 6.41 -5.22
C PRO A 48 17.27 7.26 -6.46
N ASP A 49 18.16 7.17 -7.44
CA ASP A 49 17.92 7.79 -8.75
C ASP A 49 16.63 7.24 -9.37
N PRO A 50 15.85 8.09 -10.09
CA PRO A 50 14.66 7.65 -10.76
C PRO A 50 14.93 6.52 -11.74
N VAL A 51 14.04 5.49 -11.72
CA VAL A 51 14.12 4.40 -12.68
C VAL A 51 13.90 4.91 -14.10
N ALA A 52 14.75 4.47 -15.01
CA ALA A 52 14.55 4.74 -16.43
C ALA A 52 13.43 3.84 -16.99
N ALA A 53 12.73 4.34 -18.02
CA ALA A 53 11.81 3.52 -18.77
C ALA A 53 12.53 2.28 -19.33
N SER A 54 12.03 1.09 -19.01
CA SER A 54 12.66 -0.17 -19.39
C SER A 54 11.65 -1.11 -20.04
N ARG A 55 12.17 -2.09 -20.78
CA ARG A 55 11.39 -3.23 -21.28
C ARG A 55 11.52 -4.37 -20.29
N PHE A 56 10.62 -5.35 -20.39
CA PHE A 56 10.74 -6.56 -19.59
C PHE A 56 12.05 -7.31 -19.91
N THR A 57 12.71 -7.76 -18.85
CA THR A 57 13.78 -8.75 -18.93
C THR A 57 13.14 -10.12 -19.09
N ASN A 58 13.50 -10.83 -20.14
CA ASN A 58 12.95 -12.14 -20.44
C ASN A 58 14.00 -13.22 -20.22
N ARG A 59 13.63 -14.26 -19.51
CA ARG A 59 14.38 -15.52 -19.46
C ARG A 59 13.97 -16.38 -20.67
N GLU A 60 14.84 -17.27 -21.09
CA GLU A 60 14.51 -18.26 -22.15
C GLU A 60 13.37 -19.18 -21.72
N GLN A 61 13.32 -19.53 -20.42
CA GLN A 61 12.26 -20.33 -19.84
C GLN A 61 11.64 -19.59 -18.65
N PRO A 62 10.32 -19.43 -18.62
CA PRO A 62 9.61 -18.88 -17.48
C PRO A 62 9.85 -19.74 -16.23
N LEU A 63 9.78 -19.08 -15.06
CA LEU A 63 9.88 -19.71 -13.76
C LEU A 63 8.52 -20.31 -13.36
N PRO A 64 8.42 -21.62 -13.07
CA PRO A 64 7.15 -22.23 -12.64
C PRO A 64 6.81 -21.89 -11.16
N LEU A 65 7.38 -20.81 -10.63
CA LEU A 65 7.19 -20.39 -9.24
C LEU A 65 5.94 -19.53 -9.09
N GLU A 66 5.15 -19.82 -8.08
CA GLU A 66 4.04 -18.94 -7.67
C GLU A 66 4.59 -17.73 -6.92
N VAL A 67 4.08 -16.54 -7.28
CA VAL A 67 4.44 -15.27 -6.66
C VAL A 67 3.24 -14.70 -5.92
N GLY A 68 3.40 -14.45 -4.63
CA GLY A 68 2.45 -13.73 -3.81
C GLY A 68 2.91 -12.28 -3.60
N VAL A 69 2.16 -11.32 -4.11
CA VAL A 69 2.36 -9.90 -3.84
C VAL A 69 1.46 -9.54 -2.66
N VAL A 70 2.04 -9.34 -1.50
CA VAL A 70 1.28 -8.95 -0.30
C VAL A 70 0.80 -7.50 -0.47
N VAL A 71 -0.41 -7.20 -0.01
CA VAL A 71 -0.88 -5.81 0.08
C VAL A 71 0.21 -4.97 0.77
N PHE A 72 0.58 -3.85 0.18
CA PHE A 72 1.71 -3.05 0.65
C PHE A 72 1.39 -2.37 1.99
N ASP A 73 2.43 -2.09 2.73
CA ASP A 73 2.35 -1.21 3.90
C ASP A 73 2.21 0.25 3.42
N ASP A 74 1.29 0.99 4.01
CA ASP A 74 1.02 2.39 3.65
C ASP A 74 2.12 3.36 4.10
N GLY A 75 3.06 2.89 4.91
CA GLY A 75 4.18 3.66 5.45
C GLY A 75 3.80 4.64 6.55
N ILE A 76 2.55 4.59 7.06
CA ILE A 76 2.06 5.49 8.10
C ILE A 76 2.50 4.98 9.47
N ARG A 77 3.35 5.73 10.14
CA ARG A 77 3.88 5.34 11.45
C ARG A 77 3.02 5.78 12.64
N ASN A 78 2.09 6.71 12.42
CA ASN A 78 1.23 7.23 13.47
C ASN A 78 -0.25 6.99 13.14
N PRO A 79 -0.86 5.91 13.63
CA PRO A 79 -2.25 5.56 13.34
C PRO A 79 -3.28 6.54 13.94
N ASP A 80 -2.88 7.41 14.87
CA ASP A 80 -3.75 8.43 15.46
C ASP A 80 -3.87 9.70 14.60
N ALA A 81 -2.96 9.90 13.65
CA ALA A 81 -3.03 10.96 12.65
C ALA A 81 -4.05 10.58 11.56
N LYS A 82 -5.34 10.69 11.86
CA LYS A 82 -6.44 10.40 10.92
C LYS A 82 -6.64 11.56 9.91
N ASP A 83 -5.60 11.97 9.22
CA ASP A 83 -5.74 12.91 8.12
C ASP A 83 -6.29 12.17 6.88
N ALA A 84 -6.96 12.88 5.98
CA ALA A 84 -7.49 12.34 4.72
C ALA A 84 -6.39 11.66 3.87
N ARG A 85 -5.14 12.12 3.99
CA ARG A 85 -3.97 11.51 3.34
C ARG A 85 -3.66 10.11 3.84
N ASP A 86 -3.81 9.84 5.14
CA ASP A 86 -3.52 8.53 5.72
C ASP A 86 -4.49 7.48 5.19
N LYS A 87 -5.77 7.87 5.04
CA LYS A 87 -6.78 6.99 4.46
C LYS A 87 -6.53 6.70 2.99
N LEU A 88 -6.04 7.69 2.24
CA LEU A 88 -5.67 7.53 0.85
C LEU A 88 -4.48 6.59 0.67
N ARG A 89 -3.52 6.60 1.61
CA ARG A 89 -2.36 5.71 1.59
C ARG A 89 -2.75 4.23 1.68
N SER A 90 -3.76 3.88 2.45
CA SER A 90 -4.24 2.49 2.51
C SER A 90 -4.82 2.03 1.16
N VAL A 91 -5.50 2.92 0.44
CA VAL A 91 -5.97 2.67 -0.92
C VAL A 91 -4.80 2.51 -1.90
N GLU A 92 -3.82 3.42 -1.82
CA GLU A 92 -2.60 3.34 -2.63
C GLU A 92 -1.85 2.03 -2.42
N ALA A 93 -1.76 1.56 -1.19
CA ALA A 93 -1.08 0.31 -0.83
C ALA A 93 -1.71 -0.90 -1.54
N ARG A 94 -3.04 -0.98 -1.58
CA ARG A 94 -3.77 -2.01 -2.31
C ARG A 94 -3.59 -1.88 -3.82
N LEU A 95 -3.74 -0.66 -4.37
CA LEU A 95 -3.57 -0.39 -5.79
C LEU A 95 -2.14 -0.70 -6.25
N ALA A 96 -1.12 -0.33 -5.49
CA ALA A 96 0.28 -0.58 -5.83
C ALA A 96 0.60 -2.08 -5.88
N ALA A 97 0.08 -2.86 -4.93
CA ALA A 97 0.22 -4.32 -4.95
C ALA A 97 -0.47 -4.94 -6.18
N ALA A 98 -1.70 -4.47 -6.51
CA ALA A 98 -2.41 -4.93 -7.69
C ALA A 98 -1.70 -4.54 -9.00
N TYR A 99 -1.14 -3.34 -9.09
CA TYR A 99 -0.32 -2.94 -10.25
C TYR A 99 0.93 -3.80 -10.40
N LEU A 100 1.65 -4.07 -9.32
CA LEU A 100 2.82 -4.94 -9.37
C LEU A 100 2.44 -6.35 -9.82
N ARG A 101 1.35 -6.92 -9.29
CA ARG A 101 0.83 -8.22 -9.71
C ARG A 101 0.55 -8.25 -11.21
N ASP A 102 -0.09 -7.23 -11.75
CA ASP A 102 -0.41 -7.16 -13.18
C ASP A 102 0.86 -7.11 -14.03
N ILE A 103 1.84 -6.31 -13.64
CA ILE A 103 3.13 -6.21 -14.34
C ILE A 103 3.90 -7.53 -14.30
N LEU A 104 3.91 -8.22 -13.15
CA LEU A 104 4.53 -9.54 -13.03
C LEU A 104 3.81 -10.57 -13.91
N THR A 105 2.48 -10.53 -13.96
CA THR A 105 1.68 -11.40 -14.83
C THR A 105 1.94 -11.10 -16.31
N GLU A 106 1.95 -9.82 -16.69
CA GLU A 106 2.23 -9.38 -18.07
C GLU A 106 3.64 -9.76 -18.52
N SER A 107 4.61 -9.82 -17.62
CA SER A 107 5.96 -10.23 -17.93
C SER A 107 6.03 -11.67 -18.48
N GLY A 108 5.06 -12.54 -18.16
CA GLY A 108 5.02 -13.93 -18.54
C GLY A 108 6.17 -14.77 -17.98
N GLN A 109 6.89 -14.26 -16.98
CA GLN A 109 8.10 -14.93 -16.45
C GLN A 109 7.83 -15.83 -15.25
N TRP A 110 6.62 -15.83 -14.71
CA TRP A 110 6.25 -16.53 -13.48
C TRP A 110 5.13 -17.54 -13.74
N GLY A 111 4.94 -18.46 -12.81
CA GLY A 111 3.77 -19.33 -12.76
C GLY A 111 2.50 -18.52 -12.48
N ALA A 112 1.84 -18.75 -11.36
CA ALA A 112 0.73 -17.90 -10.95
C ALA A 112 1.25 -16.69 -10.16
N VAL A 113 0.65 -15.50 -10.39
CA VAL A 113 0.91 -14.29 -9.62
C VAL A 113 -0.39 -13.81 -9.01
N ARG A 114 -0.41 -13.60 -7.70
CA ARG A 114 -1.62 -13.24 -6.95
C ARG A 114 -1.35 -12.13 -5.94
N VAL A 115 -2.36 -11.31 -5.66
CA VAL A 115 -2.33 -10.42 -4.50
C VAL A 115 -2.74 -11.23 -3.26
N LEU A 116 -1.92 -11.16 -2.23
CA LEU A 116 -2.19 -11.76 -0.93
C LEU A 116 -2.63 -10.67 0.05
N PRO A 117 -3.77 -10.80 0.73
CA PRO A 117 -4.22 -9.84 1.74
C PRO A 117 -3.26 -9.71 2.92
N ALA A 118 -2.55 -10.79 3.26
CA ALA A 118 -1.56 -10.82 4.33
C ALA A 118 -0.41 -11.81 3.99
N PRO A 119 0.76 -11.66 4.61
CA PRO A 119 1.87 -12.61 4.43
C PRO A 119 1.46 -14.02 4.82
N SER A 120 1.80 -15.00 3.99
CA SER A 120 1.57 -16.44 4.25
C SER A 120 2.63 -17.28 3.54
N GLN A 121 2.69 -18.58 3.89
CA GLN A 121 3.58 -19.54 3.23
C GLN A 121 2.96 -20.14 1.95
N PHE A 122 1.92 -19.52 1.43
CA PHE A 122 1.20 -20.01 0.25
C PHE A 122 2.05 -20.01 -1.02
N ALA A 123 2.79 -18.93 -1.26
CA ALA A 123 3.56 -18.72 -2.49
C ALA A 123 5.05 -19.13 -2.33
N ALA A 124 5.66 -19.55 -3.44
CA ALA A 124 7.08 -19.88 -3.50
C ALA A 124 7.99 -18.63 -3.45
N VAL A 125 7.47 -17.50 -3.91
CA VAL A 125 8.11 -16.18 -3.81
C VAL A 125 7.11 -15.21 -3.21
N THR A 126 7.49 -14.56 -2.12
CA THR A 126 6.66 -13.54 -1.46
C THR A 126 7.30 -12.18 -1.64
N VAL A 127 6.51 -11.24 -2.17
CA VAL A 127 6.92 -9.84 -2.37
C VAL A 127 6.13 -8.97 -1.41
N THR A 128 6.83 -8.16 -0.63
CA THR A 128 6.26 -7.14 0.26
C THR A 128 6.74 -5.77 -0.16
N GLY A 129 5.93 -4.76 0.06
CA GLY A 129 6.26 -3.38 -0.27
C GLY A 129 5.81 -2.42 0.82
N THR A 130 6.50 -1.28 0.92
CA THR A 130 6.11 -0.15 1.76
C THR A 130 6.15 1.12 0.92
N ILE A 131 5.10 1.93 0.99
CA ILE A 131 5.07 3.24 0.34
C ILE A 131 5.87 4.23 1.20
N LEU A 132 7.00 4.68 0.69
CA LEU A 132 7.82 5.67 1.37
C LEU A 132 7.36 7.10 1.04
N HIS A 133 6.99 7.33 -0.23
CA HIS A 133 6.48 8.62 -0.70
C HIS A 133 5.53 8.45 -1.88
N SER A 134 4.52 9.34 -1.98
CA SER A 134 3.63 9.48 -3.13
C SER A 134 3.00 10.87 -3.14
N ASP A 135 3.19 11.64 -4.23
CA ASP A 135 2.61 12.98 -4.37
C ASP A 135 2.13 13.30 -5.80
N GLY A 136 2.06 12.30 -6.65
CA GLY A 136 1.66 12.43 -8.05
C GLY A 136 2.82 12.68 -9.01
N ARG A 137 3.96 13.25 -8.55
CA ARG A 137 5.21 13.37 -9.32
C ARG A 137 6.19 12.28 -8.97
N ASP A 138 6.42 12.09 -7.70
CA ASP A 138 7.38 11.15 -7.16
C ASP A 138 6.64 10.00 -6.47
N PHE A 139 7.02 8.76 -6.79
CA PHE A 139 6.53 7.56 -6.14
C PHE A 139 7.70 6.69 -5.71
N VAL A 140 7.91 6.57 -4.40
CA VAL A 140 9.03 5.84 -3.81
C VAL A 140 8.52 4.64 -3.03
N LEU A 141 9.00 3.45 -3.42
CA LEU A 141 8.65 2.18 -2.81
C LEU A 141 9.89 1.51 -2.22
N ALA A 142 9.80 0.98 -1.01
CA ALA A 142 10.72 -0.01 -0.51
C ALA A 142 10.12 -1.40 -0.80
N ILE A 143 10.86 -2.25 -1.51
CA ILE A 143 10.41 -3.59 -1.90
C ILE A 143 11.36 -4.62 -1.30
N SER A 144 10.77 -5.63 -0.69
CA SER A 144 11.49 -6.82 -0.25
C SER A 144 10.85 -8.06 -0.87
N ALA A 145 11.67 -9.02 -1.28
CA ALA A 145 11.20 -10.30 -1.77
C ALA A 145 12.05 -11.43 -1.20
N VAL A 146 11.39 -12.50 -0.80
CA VAL A 146 12.01 -13.71 -0.29
C VAL A 146 11.46 -14.93 -1.01
N ASP A 147 12.29 -15.96 -1.20
CA ASP A 147 11.81 -17.25 -1.69
C ASP A 147 11.42 -18.19 -0.54
N SER A 148 10.89 -19.34 -0.90
CA SER A 148 10.46 -20.35 0.06
C SER A 148 11.59 -20.89 0.94
N SER A 149 12.85 -20.78 0.53
CA SER A 149 14.01 -21.11 1.37
C SER A 149 14.40 -19.99 2.33
N ASN A 150 13.62 -18.93 2.42
CA ASN A 150 13.92 -17.72 3.18
C ASN A 150 15.15 -16.95 2.65
N ARG A 151 15.60 -17.26 1.42
CA ARG A 151 16.65 -16.49 0.77
C ARG A 151 16.08 -15.16 0.32
N ARG A 152 16.78 -14.07 0.66
CA ARG A 152 16.42 -12.72 0.20
C ARG A 152 16.79 -12.59 -1.28
N LEU A 153 15.77 -12.35 -2.10
CA LEU A 153 15.89 -12.14 -3.55
C LEU A 153 16.09 -10.66 -3.88
N LEU A 154 15.40 -9.81 -3.13
CA LEU A 154 15.40 -8.37 -3.34
C LEU A 154 15.18 -7.68 -1.99
N GLU A 155 15.91 -6.61 -1.76
CA GLU A 155 15.69 -5.63 -0.70
C GLU A 155 16.25 -4.30 -1.20
N ASP A 156 15.38 -3.47 -1.78
CA ASP A 156 15.83 -2.25 -2.44
C ASP A 156 14.73 -1.18 -2.41
N ARG A 157 15.13 0.05 -2.70
CA ARG A 157 14.21 1.17 -2.88
C ARG A 157 14.13 1.51 -4.36
N PHE A 158 12.91 1.79 -4.82
CA PHE A 158 12.65 2.17 -6.20
C PHE A 158 11.96 3.52 -6.22
N HIS A 159 12.40 4.39 -7.12
CA HIS A 159 11.86 5.73 -7.29
C HIS A 159 11.35 5.89 -8.73
N GLY A 160 10.06 6.14 -8.87
CA GLY A 160 9.41 6.49 -10.12
C GLY A 160 9.10 7.97 -10.16
N VAL A 161 9.28 8.58 -11.33
CA VAL A 161 8.89 9.98 -11.58
C VAL A 161 7.91 10.01 -12.74
N ALA A 162 6.80 10.70 -12.56
CA ALA A 162 5.80 10.94 -13.59
C ALA A 162 5.80 12.42 -13.99
N ALA A 163 5.68 12.68 -15.29
CA ALA A 163 5.47 13.99 -15.86
C ALA A 163 3.98 14.22 -16.19
N ALA A 164 3.59 15.47 -16.46
CA ALA A 164 2.22 15.80 -16.83
C ALA A 164 1.73 15.00 -18.06
N ASP A 165 2.61 14.72 -19.02
CA ASP A 165 2.28 13.99 -20.23
C ASP A 165 1.94 12.52 -19.95
N ASP A 166 2.51 11.90 -18.90
CA ASP A 166 2.23 10.51 -18.50
C ASP A 166 0.77 10.33 -18.02
N TYR A 167 0.12 11.42 -17.63
CA TYR A 167 -1.28 11.44 -17.22
C TYR A 167 -2.26 11.65 -18.39
N LEU A 168 -1.80 11.94 -19.61
CA LEU A 168 -2.64 12.13 -20.78
C LEU A 168 -3.18 10.79 -21.33
N ASP A 169 -2.40 9.73 -21.27
CA ASP A 169 -2.88 8.39 -21.61
C ASP A 169 -3.64 7.78 -20.45
N THR A 170 -4.97 7.77 -20.55
CA THR A 170 -5.86 7.21 -19.51
C THR A 170 -5.79 5.70 -19.36
N ARG A 171 -5.11 4.98 -20.27
CA ARG A 171 -4.97 3.51 -20.26
C ARG A 171 -3.67 3.02 -19.63
N SER A 172 -2.67 3.90 -19.50
CA SER A 172 -1.36 3.57 -18.96
C SER A 172 -1.22 4.07 -17.52
N GLU A 173 -0.59 3.27 -16.65
CA GLU A 173 -0.19 3.71 -15.32
C GLU A 173 1.04 4.63 -15.45
N PRO A 174 1.00 5.87 -14.91
CA PRO A 174 2.12 6.81 -15.01
C PRO A 174 3.43 6.28 -14.45
N PHE A 175 3.37 5.47 -13.40
CA PHE A 175 4.53 4.84 -12.77
C PHE A 175 4.80 3.42 -13.27
N ARG A 176 4.26 3.03 -14.43
CA ARG A 176 4.53 1.72 -15.03
C ARG A 176 6.03 1.37 -15.12
N PRO A 177 6.95 2.29 -15.49
CA PRO A 177 8.39 2.01 -15.50
C PRO A 177 8.93 1.54 -14.15
N LEU A 178 8.42 2.08 -13.03
CA LEU A 178 8.80 1.68 -11.67
C LEU A 178 8.49 0.20 -11.43
N PHE A 179 7.27 -0.23 -11.76
CA PHE A 179 6.83 -1.61 -11.58
C PHE A 179 7.57 -2.59 -12.50
N ILE A 180 7.89 -2.17 -13.75
CA ILE A 180 8.73 -2.96 -14.66
C ILE A 180 10.15 -3.12 -14.08
N ALA A 181 10.74 -2.08 -13.49
CA ALA A 181 12.05 -2.17 -12.88
C ALA A 181 12.07 -3.17 -11.71
N ILE A 182 11.01 -3.16 -10.87
CA ILE A 182 10.85 -4.15 -9.79
C ILE A 182 10.74 -5.57 -10.36
N ALA A 183 9.89 -5.78 -11.38
CA ALA A 183 9.71 -7.08 -12.03
C ALA A 183 11.02 -7.59 -12.62
N ASN A 184 11.77 -6.75 -13.32
CA ASN A 184 13.07 -7.10 -13.89
C ASN A 184 14.07 -7.49 -12.82
N ARG A 185 14.12 -6.74 -11.71
CA ARG A 185 15.02 -7.03 -10.59
C ARG A 185 14.72 -8.37 -9.94
N LEU A 186 13.42 -8.75 -9.84
CA LEU A 186 13.00 -10.07 -9.35
C LEU A 186 13.43 -11.19 -10.30
N VAL A 187 13.22 -11.03 -11.60
CA VAL A 187 13.63 -12.02 -12.61
C VAL A 187 15.15 -12.21 -12.59
N SER A 188 15.93 -11.12 -12.49
CA SER A 188 17.38 -11.17 -12.44
C SER A 188 17.93 -11.93 -11.22
N ALA A 189 17.19 -11.98 -10.11
CA ALA A 189 17.58 -12.77 -8.94
C ALA A 189 17.63 -14.30 -9.21
N PHE A 190 17.07 -14.74 -10.33
CA PHE A 190 17.04 -16.15 -10.75
C PHE A 190 17.88 -16.43 -12.01
N GLU A 191 18.63 -15.47 -12.55
CA GLU A 191 19.39 -15.64 -13.80
C GLU A 191 20.34 -16.87 -13.75
N ASP A 192 21.04 -17.06 -12.64
CA ASP A 192 22.02 -18.11 -12.45
C ASP A 192 21.46 -19.32 -11.66
N VAL A 193 20.15 -19.37 -11.38
CA VAL A 193 19.56 -20.44 -10.59
C VAL A 193 19.27 -21.64 -11.49
N ALA A 194 19.83 -22.81 -11.13
CA ALA A 194 19.65 -24.05 -11.87
C ALA A 194 18.19 -24.58 -11.75
N VAL A 195 17.73 -25.32 -12.77
CA VAL A 195 16.38 -25.91 -12.80
C VAL A 195 16.11 -26.78 -11.57
N ASN A 196 17.07 -27.59 -11.15
CA ASN A 196 16.95 -28.46 -9.99
C ASN A 196 16.75 -27.67 -8.68
N ASP A 197 17.35 -26.47 -8.59
CA ASP A 197 17.18 -25.61 -7.42
C ASP A 197 15.78 -24.96 -7.41
N ILE A 198 15.23 -24.65 -8.60
CA ILE A 198 13.86 -24.16 -8.74
C ILE A 198 12.87 -25.24 -8.30
N GLU A 199 13.05 -26.49 -8.73
CA GLU A 199 12.22 -27.61 -8.28
C GLU A 199 12.33 -27.83 -6.76
N ARG A 200 13.54 -27.66 -6.21
CA ARG A 200 13.76 -27.72 -4.77
C ARG A 200 13.01 -26.63 -4.03
N LEU A 201 13.03 -25.41 -4.54
CA LEU A 201 12.27 -24.27 -3.96
C LEU A 201 10.77 -24.56 -3.95
N MET A 202 10.21 -25.15 -5.02
CA MET A 202 8.79 -25.53 -5.05
C MET A 202 8.46 -26.55 -3.97
N ARG A 203 9.31 -27.56 -3.76
CA ARG A 203 9.12 -28.57 -2.70
C ARG A 203 9.25 -27.96 -1.30
N VAL A 204 10.18 -27.03 -1.11
CA VAL A 204 10.30 -26.30 0.16
C VAL A 204 9.03 -25.47 0.41
N ALA A 205 8.49 -24.80 -0.62
CA ALA A 205 7.23 -24.05 -0.49
C ALA A 205 6.07 -24.95 -0.05
N ASP A 206 5.91 -26.10 -0.70
CA ASP A 206 4.85 -27.06 -0.35
C ASP A 206 4.97 -27.58 1.09
N LEU A 207 6.20 -27.88 1.53
CA LEU A 207 6.44 -28.37 2.88
C LEU A 207 6.35 -27.30 3.94
N ARG A 208 6.73 -26.04 3.66
CA ARG A 208 6.50 -24.91 4.57
C ARG A 208 5.02 -24.62 4.77
N TYR A 209 4.26 -24.67 3.69
CA TYR A 209 2.81 -24.57 3.78
C TYR A 209 2.22 -25.70 4.62
N ALA A 210 2.69 -26.94 4.40
CA ALA A 210 2.27 -28.10 5.18
C ALA A 210 2.66 -27.99 6.66
N GLU A 211 3.86 -27.50 6.95
CA GLU A 211 4.35 -27.29 8.32
C GLU A 211 3.54 -26.19 9.04
N GLU A 212 3.22 -25.10 8.37
CA GLU A 212 2.38 -24.04 8.94
C GLU A 212 1.01 -24.56 9.39
N LEU A 213 0.43 -25.45 8.61
CA LEU A 213 -0.88 -26.01 8.90
C LEU A 213 -0.84 -27.24 9.86
N ALA A 214 0.21 -28.05 9.78
CA ALA A 214 0.33 -29.29 10.54
C ALA A 214 1.77 -29.48 11.06
N PRO A 215 2.27 -28.63 11.99
CA PRO A 215 3.66 -28.64 12.43
C PRO A 215 4.11 -30.00 12.99
N ALA A 216 3.25 -30.68 13.77
CA ALA A 216 3.57 -31.99 14.34
C ALA A 216 3.86 -33.06 13.28
N ALA A 217 3.30 -32.95 12.08
CA ALA A 217 3.49 -33.93 11.01
C ALA A 217 4.68 -33.55 10.10
N PHE A 218 4.95 -32.25 9.90
CA PHE A 218 5.86 -31.80 8.85
C PHE A 218 7.16 -31.12 9.31
N SER A 219 7.31 -30.73 10.60
CA SER A 219 8.52 -30.06 11.11
C SER A 219 9.82 -30.82 10.89
N SER A 220 9.77 -32.14 10.72
CA SER A 220 10.97 -33.00 10.51
C SER A 220 11.41 -33.10 9.05
N TYR A 221 10.68 -32.53 8.10
CA TYR A 221 11.03 -32.55 6.68
C TYR A 221 11.88 -31.38 6.25
N LEU A 222 11.86 -30.30 7.03
CA LEU A 222 12.64 -29.09 6.80
C LEU A 222 13.73 -28.94 7.86
N VAL A 223 14.79 -28.25 7.50
CA VAL A 223 15.88 -27.84 8.39
C VAL A 223 16.18 -26.37 8.17
N GLU A 224 16.36 -25.63 9.25
CA GLU A 224 16.79 -24.25 9.20
C GLU A 224 18.26 -24.16 9.61
N GLU A 225 19.11 -23.67 8.71
CA GLU A 225 20.54 -23.47 8.93
C GLU A 225 20.93 -22.05 8.50
N GLY A 226 21.41 -21.25 9.44
CA GLY A 226 21.86 -19.88 9.15
C GLY A 226 20.76 -18.96 8.60
N GLY A 227 19.51 -19.18 8.98
CA GLY A 227 18.35 -18.42 8.50
C GLY A 227 17.80 -18.87 7.14
N THR A 228 18.42 -19.91 6.54
CA THR A 228 17.95 -20.52 5.29
C THR A 228 17.25 -21.84 5.57
N ILE A 229 16.11 -22.08 4.93
CA ILE A 229 15.30 -23.28 5.07
C ILE A 229 15.61 -24.23 3.91
N GLY A 230 15.99 -25.44 4.26
CA GLY A 230 16.33 -26.50 3.31
C GLY A 230 15.49 -27.76 3.51
N LEU A 231 15.53 -28.63 2.51
CA LEU A 231 14.96 -29.98 2.62
C LEU A 231 15.89 -30.89 3.44
N GLN A 232 15.38 -31.43 4.52
CA GLN A 232 16.06 -32.49 5.27
C GLN A 232 15.74 -33.88 4.70
N ARG A 233 14.46 -34.09 4.37
CA ARG A 233 13.97 -35.32 3.74
C ARG A 233 12.68 -35.03 2.96
N LEU A 234 12.29 -35.96 2.10
CA LEU A 234 11.01 -35.92 1.40
C LEU A 234 9.96 -36.76 2.13
N PRO A 235 8.68 -36.35 2.11
CA PRO A 235 7.59 -37.24 2.50
C PRO A 235 7.55 -38.50 1.62
N ALA A 236 6.90 -39.52 2.10
CA ALA A 236 6.68 -40.75 1.31
C ALA A 236 5.78 -40.43 0.11
N ASP A 237 6.04 -41.10 -1.01
CA ASP A 237 5.10 -41.06 -2.14
C ASP A 237 3.73 -41.56 -1.63
N ASN A 238 2.65 -40.79 -1.88
CA ASN A 238 1.31 -41.07 -1.39
C ASN A 238 1.09 -40.87 0.14
N ASP A 239 1.82 -39.97 0.77
CA ASP A 239 1.54 -39.58 2.15
C ASP A 239 0.09 -39.03 2.25
N PRO A 240 -0.81 -39.65 3.03
CA PRO A 240 -2.20 -39.26 3.10
C PRO A 240 -2.37 -37.88 3.75
N MET A 241 -1.45 -37.46 4.65
CA MET A 241 -1.49 -36.16 5.27
C MET A 241 -1.11 -35.07 4.24
N LEU A 242 -0.07 -35.32 3.43
CA LEU A 242 0.32 -34.40 2.36
C LEU A 242 -0.81 -34.25 1.33
N ALA A 243 -1.51 -35.35 0.99
CA ALA A 243 -2.66 -35.29 0.10
C ALA A 243 -3.83 -34.44 0.65
N ARG A 244 -4.01 -34.41 1.98
CA ARG A 244 -4.99 -33.54 2.65
C ARG A 244 -4.55 -32.09 2.60
N ILE A 245 -3.31 -31.81 2.95
CA ILE A 245 -2.74 -30.45 2.88
C ILE A 245 -2.88 -29.88 1.47
N ASN A 246 -2.58 -30.65 0.43
CA ASN A 246 -2.71 -30.23 -0.96
C ASN A 246 -4.17 -29.89 -1.33
N ARG A 247 -5.16 -30.62 -0.81
CA ARG A 247 -6.59 -30.27 -1.01
C ARG A 247 -6.92 -28.94 -0.35
N ILE A 248 -6.44 -28.71 0.85
CA ILE A 248 -6.66 -27.45 1.58
C ILE A 248 -5.97 -26.31 0.87
N ARG A 249 -4.74 -26.50 0.38
CA ARG A 249 -4.03 -25.50 -0.42
C ARG A 249 -4.79 -25.13 -1.69
N ASN A 250 -5.40 -26.12 -2.37
CA ASN A 250 -6.23 -25.86 -3.54
C ASN A 250 -7.49 -25.04 -3.19
N GLN A 251 -8.10 -25.29 -2.02
CA GLN A 251 -9.23 -24.47 -1.55
C GLN A 251 -8.79 -23.05 -1.20
N GLU A 252 -7.62 -22.90 -0.58
CA GLU A 252 -7.05 -21.57 -0.31
C GLU A 252 -6.69 -20.84 -1.61
N ALA A 253 -6.16 -21.56 -2.62
CA ALA A 253 -5.90 -21.00 -3.94
C ALA A 253 -7.16 -20.41 -4.58
N LEU A 254 -8.27 -21.16 -4.55
CA LEU A 254 -9.57 -20.69 -5.06
C LEU A 254 -10.07 -19.45 -4.31
N PHE A 255 -9.88 -19.43 -2.99
CA PHE A 255 -10.24 -18.25 -2.19
C PHE A 255 -9.37 -17.04 -2.58
N ILE A 256 -8.04 -17.21 -2.68
CA ILE A 256 -7.11 -16.15 -3.07
C ILE A 256 -7.43 -15.67 -4.48
N ASP A 257 -7.75 -16.56 -5.42
CA ASP A 257 -8.15 -16.18 -6.78
C ASP A 257 -9.42 -15.29 -6.77
N THR A 258 -10.41 -15.62 -5.91
CA THR A 258 -11.61 -14.79 -5.74
C THR A 258 -11.28 -13.41 -5.15
N VAL A 259 -10.37 -13.36 -4.17
CA VAL A 259 -9.89 -12.10 -3.58
C VAL A 259 -9.11 -11.28 -4.60
N ASP A 260 -8.26 -11.94 -5.40
CA ASP A 260 -7.48 -11.29 -6.44
C ASP A 260 -8.38 -10.64 -7.51
N GLU A 261 -9.49 -11.29 -7.91
CA GLU A 261 -10.51 -10.70 -8.77
C GLU A 261 -11.11 -9.43 -8.16
N GLN A 262 -11.39 -9.41 -6.87
CA GLN A 262 -11.90 -8.21 -6.19
C GLN A 262 -10.88 -7.06 -6.17
N TYR A 263 -9.57 -7.33 -6.11
CA TYR A 263 -8.54 -6.30 -6.30
C TYR A 263 -8.47 -5.76 -7.74
N VAL A 264 -8.81 -6.58 -8.75
CA VAL A 264 -8.98 -6.10 -10.13
C VAL A 264 -10.16 -5.12 -10.22
N ASP A 265 -11.28 -5.48 -9.60
CA ASP A 265 -12.47 -4.63 -9.57
C ASP A 265 -12.18 -3.31 -8.83
N LEU A 266 -11.57 -3.37 -7.65
CA LEU A 266 -11.10 -2.19 -6.91
C LEU A 266 -10.27 -1.26 -7.80
N ARG A 267 -9.31 -1.81 -8.54
CA ARG A 267 -8.48 -1.01 -9.44
C ARG A 267 -9.27 -0.40 -10.59
N SER A 268 -10.26 -1.12 -11.13
CA SER A 268 -11.07 -0.61 -12.23
C SER A 268 -11.99 0.52 -11.78
N GLU A 269 -12.50 0.48 -10.56
CA GLU A 269 -13.38 1.49 -9.98
C GLU A 269 -12.62 2.71 -9.47
N LEU A 270 -11.56 2.50 -8.71
CA LEU A 270 -10.81 3.59 -8.09
C LEU A 270 -9.74 4.20 -9.01
N GLY A 271 -9.22 3.42 -9.95
CA GLY A 271 -8.11 3.83 -10.80
C GLY A 271 -8.30 5.15 -11.54
N PRO A 272 -9.46 5.42 -12.16
CA PRO A 272 -9.71 6.69 -12.84
C PRO A 272 -9.66 7.90 -11.89
N THR A 273 -10.34 7.81 -10.73
CA THR A 273 -10.37 8.88 -9.72
C THR A 273 -9.00 9.07 -9.06
N TYR A 274 -8.32 7.97 -8.77
CA TYR A 274 -6.96 7.99 -8.23
C TYR A 274 -5.95 8.65 -9.18
N ARG A 275 -6.06 8.41 -10.47
CA ARG A 275 -5.23 9.08 -11.49
C ARG A 275 -5.50 10.57 -11.56
N LEU A 276 -6.78 10.98 -11.50
CA LEU A 276 -7.14 12.40 -11.47
C LEU A 276 -6.57 13.09 -10.23
N TRP A 277 -6.65 12.46 -9.08
CA TRP A 277 -6.06 12.98 -7.85
C TRP A 277 -4.54 13.15 -7.99
N ARG A 278 -3.82 12.14 -8.48
CA ARG A 278 -2.37 12.22 -8.71
C ARG A 278 -2.00 13.34 -9.68
N ARG A 279 -2.72 13.46 -10.78
CA ARG A 279 -2.52 14.54 -11.74
C ARG A 279 -2.72 15.91 -11.10
N SER A 280 -3.81 16.11 -10.36
CA SER A 280 -4.10 17.36 -9.68
C SER A 280 -3.06 17.68 -8.60
N SER A 281 -2.54 16.66 -7.92
CA SER A 281 -1.45 16.80 -6.94
C SER A 281 -0.15 17.25 -7.61
N LEU A 282 0.20 16.68 -8.77
CA LEU A 282 1.32 17.11 -9.59
C LEU A 282 1.17 18.57 -10.04
N GLU A 283 0.02 18.94 -10.65
CA GLU A 283 -0.27 20.30 -11.10
C GLU A 283 -0.18 21.31 -9.93
N GLN A 284 -0.63 20.92 -8.74
CA GLN A 284 -0.52 21.75 -7.55
C GLN A 284 0.95 21.93 -7.12
N ALA A 285 1.74 20.87 -7.12
CA ALA A 285 3.16 20.90 -6.74
C ALA A 285 3.95 21.81 -7.70
N GLU A 286 3.80 21.63 -9.01
CA GLU A 286 4.46 22.46 -10.05
C GLU A 286 4.04 23.94 -9.95
N TYR A 287 2.77 24.20 -9.66
CA TYR A 287 2.30 25.56 -9.47
C TYR A 287 2.94 26.21 -8.24
N LEU A 288 3.02 25.52 -7.12
CA LEU A 288 3.65 26.02 -5.90
C LEU A 288 5.15 26.27 -6.10
N GLU A 289 5.87 25.38 -6.77
CA GLU A 289 7.28 25.57 -7.12
C GLU A 289 7.48 26.81 -7.99
N SER A 290 6.63 26.97 -9.01
CA SER A 290 6.67 28.15 -9.89
C SER A 290 6.31 29.46 -9.17
N TYR A 291 5.43 29.39 -8.17
CA TYR A 291 5.06 30.53 -7.36
C TYR A 291 6.19 30.95 -6.43
N THR A 292 6.82 30.02 -5.72
CA THR A 292 7.94 30.28 -4.82
C THR A 292 9.16 30.80 -5.59
N ALA A 293 9.49 30.23 -6.74
CA ALA A 293 10.56 30.73 -7.60
C ALA A 293 10.32 32.17 -8.08
N ARG A 294 9.06 32.49 -8.43
CA ARG A 294 8.67 33.85 -8.82
C ARG A 294 8.66 34.82 -7.63
N ALA A 295 8.27 34.36 -6.44
CA ALA A 295 8.29 35.15 -5.21
C ALA A 295 9.71 35.48 -4.79
N ALA A 296 10.63 34.53 -4.83
CA ALA A 296 12.05 34.73 -4.54
C ALA A 296 12.73 35.71 -5.50
N GLY A 297 12.31 35.75 -6.78
CA GLY A 297 12.80 36.71 -7.77
C GLY A 297 12.13 38.11 -7.71
N ARG A 298 11.09 38.26 -6.87
CA ARG A 298 10.25 39.47 -6.81
C ARG A 298 10.37 40.29 -5.53
N GLU A 299 11.38 40.13 -4.74
CA GLU A 299 11.60 40.92 -3.51
C GLU A 299 11.55 42.45 -3.74
N LEU A 300 11.30 42.91 -4.98
CA LEU A 300 11.35 44.33 -5.38
C LEU A 300 10.07 44.91 -6.03
N LYS A 301 8.99 44.16 -6.26
CA LYS A 301 7.75 44.74 -6.82
C LYS A 301 6.50 44.07 -6.24
N ALA A 302 6.08 44.53 -5.07
CA ALA A 302 4.73 44.31 -4.58
C ALA A 302 3.72 45.08 -5.47
N ASP A 303 2.70 44.39 -5.89
CA ASP A 303 1.30 44.78 -6.10
C ASP A 303 0.72 44.29 -7.42
N GLN A 304 -0.39 43.66 -7.41
CA GLN A 304 -1.33 43.26 -8.47
C GLN A 304 -1.27 41.81 -9.02
N GLY A 305 -0.20 41.06 -8.82
CA GLY A 305 -0.18 39.63 -9.22
C GLY A 305 -0.58 38.63 -8.12
N SER A 306 -0.64 39.08 -6.87
CA SER A 306 -0.78 38.19 -5.72
C SER A 306 -2.18 37.61 -5.54
N PHE A 307 -3.24 38.34 -5.84
CA PHE A 307 -4.61 37.88 -5.63
C PHE A 307 -5.03 36.81 -6.64
N ALA A 308 -4.76 37.01 -7.93
CA ALA A 308 -5.08 36.03 -8.98
C ALA A 308 -4.26 34.73 -8.80
N ALA A 309 -2.97 34.88 -8.43
CA ALA A 309 -2.11 33.76 -8.12
C ALA A 309 -2.61 33.00 -6.89
N MET A 310 -3.02 33.71 -5.83
CA MET A 310 -3.56 33.08 -4.63
C MET A 310 -4.91 32.41 -4.89
N GLN A 311 -5.77 32.96 -5.74
CA GLN A 311 -7.03 32.34 -6.14
C GLN A 311 -6.79 31.08 -6.95
N GLN A 312 -5.74 31.00 -7.76
CA GLN A 312 -5.38 29.84 -8.55
C GLN A 312 -4.82 28.72 -7.66
N VAL A 313 -3.95 29.06 -6.68
CA VAL A 313 -3.50 28.10 -5.64
C VAL A 313 -4.68 27.53 -4.86
N TYR A 314 -5.60 28.39 -4.45
CA TYR A 314 -6.78 27.97 -3.68
C TYR A 314 -7.70 27.07 -4.51
N SER A 315 -7.90 27.35 -5.80
CA SER A 315 -8.72 26.51 -6.66
C SER A 315 -8.08 25.13 -6.90
N ALA A 316 -6.76 25.06 -7.11
CA ALA A 316 -6.03 23.81 -7.23
C ALA A 316 -6.09 22.99 -5.93
N TYR A 317 -5.84 23.62 -4.79
CA TYR A 317 -5.96 22.98 -3.47
C TYR A 317 -7.37 22.40 -3.24
N ARG A 318 -8.40 23.19 -3.56
CA ARG A 318 -9.79 22.75 -3.42
C ARG A 318 -10.11 21.55 -4.32
N SER A 319 -9.58 21.52 -5.54
CA SER A 319 -9.75 20.40 -6.46
C SER A 319 -9.13 19.11 -5.91
N VAL A 320 -7.91 19.20 -5.39
CA VAL A 320 -7.23 18.04 -4.75
C VAL A 320 -8.03 17.52 -3.56
N ARG A 321 -8.54 18.41 -2.71
CA ARG A 321 -9.33 18.01 -1.53
C ARG A 321 -10.66 17.34 -1.88
N ILE A 322 -11.34 17.79 -2.93
CA ILE A 322 -12.56 17.13 -3.41
C ILE A 322 -12.23 15.72 -3.89
N GLN A 323 -11.18 15.57 -4.68
CA GLN A 323 -10.77 14.25 -5.19
C GLN A 323 -10.29 13.29 -4.10
N GLU A 324 -9.61 13.81 -3.06
CA GLU A 324 -9.26 13.02 -1.87
C GLU A 324 -10.51 12.49 -1.17
N GLN A 325 -11.53 13.32 -1.03
CA GLN A 325 -12.80 12.93 -0.42
C GLN A 325 -13.54 11.91 -1.29
N ASP A 326 -13.63 12.15 -2.61
CA ASP A 326 -14.27 11.23 -3.55
C ASP A 326 -13.59 9.84 -3.53
N LEU A 327 -12.26 9.79 -3.53
CA LEU A 327 -11.49 8.55 -3.40
C LEU A 327 -11.76 7.83 -2.09
N PHE A 328 -11.82 8.59 -1.01
CA PHE A 328 -12.11 8.01 0.29
C PHE A 328 -13.53 7.42 0.37
N GLU A 329 -14.52 8.13 -0.19
CA GLU A 329 -15.91 7.65 -0.24
C GLU A 329 -16.03 6.40 -1.10
N LEU A 330 -15.36 6.35 -2.27
CA LEU A 330 -15.31 5.17 -3.13
C LEU A 330 -14.62 3.99 -2.44
N ALA A 331 -13.47 4.20 -1.78
CA ALA A 331 -12.78 3.14 -1.05
C ALA A 331 -13.60 2.60 0.12
N THR A 332 -14.27 3.49 0.85
CA THR A 332 -15.17 3.10 1.93
C THR A 332 -16.39 2.35 1.39
N GLY A 333 -16.93 2.79 0.24
CA GLY A 333 -17.98 2.10 -0.47
C GLY A 333 -17.56 0.68 -0.83
N PHE A 334 -16.39 0.53 -1.46
CA PHE A 334 -15.83 -0.77 -1.79
C PHE A 334 -15.66 -1.67 -0.57
N ASP A 335 -15.08 -1.20 0.52
CA ASP A 335 -14.91 -1.98 1.74
C ASP A 335 -16.27 -2.43 2.35
N ASN A 336 -17.29 -1.59 2.25
CA ASN A 336 -18.63 -1.89 2.74
C ASN A 336 -19.42 -2.82 1.79
N GLU A 337 -19.17 -2.73 0.50
CA GLU A 337 -19.83 -3.51 -0.56
C GLU A 337 -19.06 -4.78 -0.92
N THR A 338 -17.87 -4.99 -0.33
CA THR A 338 -17.10 -6.23 -0.53
C THR A 338 -17.99 -7.44 -0.31
N ALA A 339 -18.20 -8.18 -1.39
CA ALA A 339 -19.12 -9.31 -1.36
C ALA A 339 -18.63 -10.37 -0.37
N PRO A 340 -19.51 -10.88 0.51
CA PRO A 340 -19.13 -11.99 1.36
C PRO A 340 -18.73 -13.19 0.50
N THR A 341 -17.56 -13.74 0.74
CA THR A 341 -17.11 -14.95 0.06
C THR A 341 -17.82 -16.15 0.67
N VAL A 342 -18.45 -16.96 -0.17
CA VAL A 342 -19.10 -18.21 0.23
C VAL A 342 -18.28 -19.38 -0.24
N LEU A 343 -17.77 -20.15 0.70
CA LEU A 343 -16.91 -21.30 0.43
C LEU A 343 -17.61 -22.59 0.90
N ASP A 344 -17.59 -23.59 0.03
CA ASP A 344 -17.99 -24.93 0.37
C ASP A 344 -16.74 -25.74 0.73
N THR A 345 -16.60 -26.10 2.01
CA THR A 345 -15.47 -26.91 2.50
C THR A 345 -15.72 -28.41 2.34
N GLY A 346 -16.86 -28.81 1.73
CA GLY A 346 -17.28 -30.20 1.63
C GLY A 346 -17.99 -30.72 2.88
N GLU A 347 -17.77 -30.11 4.04
CA GLU A 347 -18.44 -30.42 5.31
C GLU A 347 -19.44 -29.33 5.73
N SER A 348 -19.17 -28.10 5.35
CA SER A 348 -20.01 -26.93 5.67
C SER A 348 -19.84 -25.82 4.65
N VAL A 349 -20.90 -25.03 4.50
CA VAL A 349 -20.85 -23.78 3.74
C VAL A 349 -20.49 -22.65 4.70
N VAL A 350 -19.37 -22.00 4.46
CA VAL A 350 -18.86 -20.88 5.26
C VAL A 350 -19.06 -19.59 4.51
N ARG A 351 -19.58 -18.58 5.21
CA ARG A 351 -19.70 -17.22 4.69
C ARG A 351 -18.73 -16.32 5.43
N LEU A 352 -17.78 -15.74 4.69
CA LEU A 352 -16.81 -14.77 5.18
C LEU A 352 -17.32 -13.37 4.86
N ALA A 353 -17.16 -12.43 5.78
CA ALA A 353 -17.64 -11.06 5.62
C ALA A 353 -16.65 -10.05 6.22
N GLY A 354 -16.74 -8.81 5.77
CA GLY A 354 -15.83 -7.73 6.12
C GLY A 354 -14.89 -7.37 4.98
N THR A 355 -13.81 -6.65 5.25
CA THR A 355 -12.78 -6.34 4.25
C THR A 355 -12.11 -7.61 3.72
N LEU A 356 -11.41 -7.52 2.59
CA LEU A 356 -10.71 -8.67 2.00
C LEU A 356 -9.68 -9.27 2.97
N GLU A 357 -8.99 -8.42 3.70
CA GLU A 357 -8.00 -8.80 4.71
C GLU A 357 -8.67 -9.53 5.89
N GLU A 358 -9.84 -9.06 6.35
CA GLU A 358 -10.63 -9.71 7.40
C GLU A 358 -11.18 -11.05 6.94
N GLN A 359 -11.70 -11.14 5.71
CA GLN A 359 -12.18 -12.40 5.13
C GLN A 359 -11.03 -13.42 5.03
N TYR A 360 -9.84 -13.00 4.60
CA TYR A 360 -8.66 -13.86 4.55
C TYR A 360 -8.24 -14.36 5.95
N ALA A 361 -8.22 -13.48 6.94
CA ALA A 361 -7.91 -13.86 8.32
C ALA A 361 -8.93 -14.88 8.87
N GLN A 362 -10.23 -14.68 8.60
CA GLN A 362 -11.28 -15.63 8.97
C GLN A 362 -11.07 -16.98 8.29
N TRP A 363 -10.75 -16.97 6.99
CA TRP A 363 -10.47 -18.19 6.22
C TRP A 363 -9.28 -18.96 6.79
N ARG A 364 -8.15 -18.30 7.04
CA ARG A 364 -6.98 -18.94 7.66
C ARG A 364 -7.30 -19.58 9.01
N ASN A 365 -8.12 -18.94 9.83
CA ASN A 365 -8.57 -19.51 11.11
C ASN A 365 -9.44 -20.76 10.91
N ILE A 366 -10.26 -20.80 9.86
CA ILE A 366 -11.09 -21.97 9.54
C ILE A 366 -10.19 -23.13 9.07
N LEU A 367 -9.23 -22.88 8.18
CA LEU A 367 -8.27 -23.90 7.74
C LEU A 367 -7.53 -24.54 8.92
N GLY A 368 -7.04 -23.72 9.86
CA GLY A 368 -6.38 -24.20 11.06
C GLY A 368 -7.28 -25.12 11.91
N ARG A 369 -8.59 -24.77 12.04
CA ARG A 369 -9.55 -25.61 12.77
C ARG A 369 -9.86 -26.91 12.05
N ILE A 370 -10.05 -26.91 10.74
CA ILE A 370 -10.30 -28.11 9.94
C ILE A 370 -9.15 -29.12 10.17
N ILE A 371 -7.91 -28.65 10.11
CA ILE A 371 -6.74 -29.51 10.32
C ILE A 371 -6.66 -30.02 11.75
N ALA A 372 -6.91 -29.17 12.75
CA ALA A 372 -6.87 -29.59 14.15
C ALA A 372 -7.90 -30.69 14.45
N ILE A 373 -9.11 -30.59 13.90
CA ILE A 373 -10.15 -31.62 14.01
C ILE A 373 -9.69 -32.92 13.34
N GLU A 374 -9.13 -32.85 12.15
CA GLU A 374 -8.65 -34.02 11.40
C GLU A 374 -7.44 -34.73 12.07
N GLN A 375 -6.66 -34.01 12.88
CA GLN A 375 -5.56 -34.54 13.65
C GLN A 375 -5.99 -35.16 14.99
N GLY A 376 -7.29 -35.15 15.31
CA GLY A 376 -7.83 -35.70 16.55
C GLY A 376 -7.63 -34.81 17.78
N GLY A 377 -7.36 -33.52 17.55
CA GLY A 377 -7.28 -32.48 18.58
C GLY A 377 -8.66 -31.92 18.89
N LEU A 378 -9.35 -32.48 19.86
CA LEU A 378 -10.46 -31.89 20.62
C LEU A 378 -9.95 -31.55 21.99
#